data_094a30851951707c984ccd31777b708e
#
_entry.id   094a30851951707c984ccd31777b708e
#
_cell.length_a   1.000
_cell.length_b   1.000
_cell.length_c   1.000
_cell.angle_alpha   90.00
_cell.angle_beta   90.00
_cell.angle_gamma   90.00
#
_symmetry.space_group_name_H-M   'P 1'
#
loop_
_entity.id
_entity.type
_entity.pdbx_description
1 polymer ?
#
loop_
_entity_poly.entity_id
_entity_poly.type
_entity_poly.pdbx_seq_one_letter_code
_entity_poly.pdbx_strand_id
1 'polypeptide(L)'
;HAAQRRPDASRGCDFSLYFFGDYPEEGESDKYALIMEASKYADEQGFHALWLPERHFNSFGALFPNPSVLAAALAASTRNIRLHAGSVVLPLHHPVRVAEEWSVVDNISGGRAGLCVASGWHATDFSLAPHHFGRHREVMYEQLDTVRRLWSGQPLPVAAGDGEDVEIRLHPAPLQRELPLYVAVVGNPDSYRRAAAEGLGVVTNLMTQTVEQLAENIACTAARGP
;
A
#
# COMPACT_ATOMS: atom_id res chain seq x y z
N HIS A 1 -10.51 11.91 -19.17
CA HIS A 1 -9.95 12.83 -18.17
C HIS A 1 -10.86 12.80 -16.94
N ALA A 2 -10.69 11.81 -16.05
CA ALA A 2 -11.29 11.87 -14.73
C ALA A 2 -10.41 12.80 -13.90
N ALA A 3 -10.85 14.03 -13.67
CA ALA A 3 -10.21 14.95 -12.77
C ALA A 3 -10.18 14.31 -11.37
N GLN A 4 -8.98 14.19 -10.79
CA GLN A 4 -8.81 13.85 -9.39
C GLN A 4 -9.61 14.87 -8.56
N ARG A 5 -10.73 14.45 -7.98
CA ARG A 5 -11.43 15.26 -7.00
C ARG A 5 -10.54 15.31 -5.76
N ARG A 6 -9.96 16.48 -5.48
CA ARG A 6 -9.42 16.75 -4.14
C ARG A 6 -10.55 16.55 -3.14
N PRO A 7 -10.32 15.88 -2.00
CA PRO A 7 -11.34 15.81 -0.96
C PRO A 7 -11.75 17.22 -0.60
N ASP A 8 -13.03 17.49 -0.78
CA ASP A 8 -13.64 18.73 -0.34
C ASP A 8 -13.71 18.68 1.19
N ALA A 9 -12.95 19.53 1.87
CA ALA A 9 -12.89 19.61 3.32
C ALA A 9 -14.26 19.93 3.98
N SER A 10 -15.30 20.22 3.20
CA SER A 10 -16.69 20.44 3.63
C SER A 10 -17.52 19.14 3.65
N ARG A 11 -17.02 18.03 3.13
CA ARG A 11 -17.70 16.74 3.10
C ARG A 11 -17.12 15.83 4.16
N GLY A 12 -17.99 15.19 4.94
CA GLY A 12 -17.65 14.23 6.00
C GLY A 12 -16.63 13.14 5.61
N CYS A 13 -16.44 12.15 6.46
CA CYS A 13 -15.47 11.07 6.23
C CYS A 13 -15.81 10.25 4.98
N ASP A 14 -14.78 9.89 4.21
CA ASP A 14 -14.87 8.86 3.20
C ASP A 14 -14.84 7.47 3.84
N PHE A 15 -15.68 6.55 3.36
CA PHE A 15 -15.70 5.17 3.82
C PHE A 15 -14.94 4.27 2.86
N SER A 16 -14.20 3.33 3.41
CA SER A 16 -13.42 2.32 2.65
C SER A 16 -13.66 0.93 3.23
N LEU A 17 -13.40 -0.10 2.44
CA LEU A 17 -13.33 -1.47 2.95
C LEU A 17 -11.88 -1.88 3.21
N TYR A 18 -11.66 -2.50 4.36
CA TYR A 18 -10.40 -3.11 4.72
C TYR A 18 -10.62 -4.58 5.06
N PHE A 19 -9.97 -5.46 4.31
CA PHE A 19 -10.11 -6.91 4.51
C PHE A 19 -9.11 -7.38 5.55
N PHE A 20 -9.59 -7.55 6.78
CA PHE A 20 -8.76 -7.93 7.92
C PHE A 20 -9.49 -8.96 8.75
N GLY A 21 -9.13 -10.23 8.59
CA GLY A 21 -9.83 -11.32 9.25
C GLY A 21 -9.12 -12.65 9.16
N ASP A 22 -9.65 -13.62 9.88
CA ASP A 22 -9.26 -15.01 9.80
C ASP A 22 -10.12 -15.71 8.74
N TYR A 23 -9.49 -16.54 7.94
CA TYR A 23 -10.16 -17.24 6.83
C TYR A 23 -9.95 -18.75 7.05
N PRO A 24 -11.00 -19.52 7.32
CA PRO A 24 -10.88 -20.95 7.55
C PRO A 24 -10.33 -21.68 6.32
N GLU A 25 -9.44 -22.64 6.55
CA GLU A 25 -8.85 -23.44 5.49
C GLU A 25 -9.82 -24.46 4.91
N GLU A 26 -10.82 -24.89 5.68
CA GLU A 26 -11.76 -25.93 5.32
C GLU A 26 -13.13 -25.39 4.92
N GLY A 27 -13.74 -25.96 3.91
CA GLY A 27 -15.18 -25.96 3.69
C GLY A 27 -15.73 -25.13 2.53
N GLU A 28 -15.00 -24.17 1.95
CA GLU A 28 -15.51 -23.38 0.83
C GLU A 28 -14.67 -23.53 -0.44
N SER A 29 -15.32 -23.82 -1.55
CA SER A 29 -14.68 -23.95 -2.87
C SER A 29 -14.28 -22.60 -3.48
N ASP A 30 -14.92 -21.50 -3.07
CA ASP A 30 -14.62 -20.14 -3.55
C ASP A 30 -14.27 -19.21 -2.39
N LYS A 31 -13.02 -19.28 -1.96
CA LYS A 31 -12.50 -18.50 -0.83
C LYS A 31 -12.48 -16.98 -1.09
N TYR A 32 -12.45 -16.56 -2.36
CA TYR A 32 -12.42 -15.15 -2.75
C TYR A 32 -13.78 -14.55 -3.06
N ALA A 33 -14.87 -15.35 -3.10
CA ALA A 33 -16.20 -14.89 -3.49
C ALA A 33 -16.64 -13.65 -2.70
N LEU A 34 -16.54 -13.70 -1.36
CA LEU A 34 -16.90 -12.58 -0.51
C LEU A 34 -16.11 -11.29 -0.84
N ILE A 35 -14.81 -11.43 -1.06
CA ILE A 35 -13.94 -10.28 -1.37
C ILE A 35 -14.35 -9.67 -2.71
N MET A 36 -14.58 -10.49 -3.72
CA MET A 36 -14.98 -10.06 -5.05
C MET A 36 -16.35 -9.39 -5.05
N GLU A 37 -17.34 -9.97 -4.37
CA GLU A 37 -18.68 -9.42 -4.27
C GLU A 37 -18.75 -8.15 -3.45
N ALA A 38 -18.13 -8.13 -2.27
CA ALA A 38 -18.05 -6.94 -1.42
C ALA A 38 -17.36 -5.78 -2.11
N SER A 39 -16.32 -6.06 -2.91
CA SER A 39 -15.61 -5.04 -3.68
C SER A 39 -16.46 -4.43 -4.77
N LYS A 40 -17.24 -5.23 -5.50
CA LYS A 40 -18.20 -4.74 -6.51
C LYS A 40 -19.29 -3.90 -5.86
N TYR A 41 -19.86 -4.40 -4.76
CA TYR A 41 -20.87 -3.65 -4.00
C TYR A 41 -20.33 -2.30 -3.52
N ALA A 42 -19.13 -2.27 -2.94
CA ALA A 42 -18.49 -1.04 -2.49
C ALA A 42 -18.23 -0.05 -3.64
N ASP A 43 -17.81 -0.54 -4.82
CA ASP A 43 -17.64 0.26 -6.02
C ASP A 43 -18.97 0.92 -6.47
N GLU A 44 -20.07 0.15 -6.48
CA GLU A 44 -21.41 0.62 -6.85
C GLU A 44 -21.99 1.60 -5.82
N GLN A 45 -21.69 1.42 -4.54
CA GLN A 45 -22.18 2.27 -3.45
C GLN A 45 -21.32 3.51 -3.20
N GLY A 46 -20.25 3.72 -3.98
CA GLY A 46 -19.41 4.92 -3.90
C GLY A 46 -18.46 4.95 -2.72
N PHE A 47 -18.04 3.80 -2.22
CA PHE A 47 -16.93 3.73 -1.26
C PHE A 47 -15.65 4.28 -1.89
N HIS A 48 -14.80 4.86 -1.06
CA HIS A 48 -13.59 5.53 -1.52
C HIS A 48 -12.50 4.56 -1.99
N ALA A 49 -12.18 3.55 -1.19
CA ALA A 49 -11.09 2.62 -1.47
C ALA A 49 -11.33 1.21 -0.91
N LEU A 50 -10.66 0.25 -1.53
CA LEU A 50 -10.38 -1.07 -0.96
C LEU A 50 -8.95 -1.05 -0.44
N TRP A 51 -8.73 -1.58 0.77
CA TRP A 51 -7.41 -1.73 1.37
C TRP A 51 -7.11 -3.21 1.49
N LEU A 52 -6.10 -3.67 0.74
CA LEU A 52 -5.71 -5.07 0.61
C LEU A 52 -4.43 -5.32 1.42
N PRO A 53 -4.48 -6.11 2.49
CA PRO A 53 -3.33 -6.37 3.35
C PRO A 53 -2.31 -7.29 2.68
N GLU A 54 -1.14 -7.43 3.31
CA GLU A 54 -0.16 -8.45 3.01
C GLU A 54 0.11 -9.28 4.26
N ARG A 55 -0.08 -10.59 4.15
CA ARG A 55 0.16 -11.55 5.24
C ARG A 55 0.79 -12.82 4.69
N HIS A 56 1.74 -13.37 5.43
CA HIS A 56 2.44 -14.59 5.05
C HIS A 56 2.33 -15.64 6.16
N PHE A 57 2.29 -16.90 5.77
CA PHE A 57 2.46 -18.08 6.63
C PHE A 57 1.54 -18.14 7.86
N ASN A 58 0.38 -17.54 7.79
CA ASN A 58 -0.58 -17.49 8.89
C ASN A 58 -2.02 -17.61 8.37
N SER A 59 -2.92 -18.28 9.09
CA SER A 59 -4.33 -18.38 8.74
C SER A 59 -5.04 -17.02 8.79
N PHE A 60 -4.66 -16.17 9.74
CA PHE A 60 -5.13 -14.79 9.78
C PHE A 60 -4.59 -14.00 8.60
N GLY A 61 -5.48 -13.57 7.72
CA GLY A 61 -5.13 -12.89 6.48
C GLY A 61 -4.61 -13.82 5.38
N ALA A 62 -4.86 -15.12 5.45
CA ALA A 62 -4.33 -16.15 4.55
C ALA A 62 -4.61 -15.92 3.06
N LEU A 63 -5.66 -15.16 2.73
CA LEU A 63 -6.05 -14.86 1.34
C LEU A 63 -5.23 -13.71 0.72
N PHE A 64 -4.32 -13.10 1.47
CA PHE A 64 -3.59 -11.90 1.06
C PHE A 64 -2.06 -12.05 1.06
N PRO A 65 -1.49 -13.09 0.43
CA PRO A 65 -0.03 -13.20 0.34
C PRO A 65 0.56 -12.17 -0.64
N ASN A 66 -0.23 -11.69 -1.60
CA ASN A 66 0.20 -10.69 -2.57
C ASN A 66 -0.95 -9.73 -2.91
N PRO A 67 -0.95 -8.50 -2.35
CA PRO A 67 -2.01 -7.54 -2.59
C PRO A 67 -2.07 -7.04 -4.04
N SER A 68 -0.97 -7.02 -4.80
CA SER A 68 -0.97 -6.54 -6.19
C SER A 68 -1.72 -7.49 -7.13
N VAL A 69 -1.60 -8.80 -6.91
CA VAL A 69 -2.32 -9.82 -7.71
C VAL A 69 -3.83 -9.69 -7.52
N LEU A 70 -4.27 -9.55 -6.26
CA LEU A 70 -5.70 -9.35 -5.97
C LEU A 70 -6.19 -7.99 -6.47
N ALA A 71 -5.39 -6.94 -6.31
CA ALA A 71 -5.72 -5.61 -6.83
C ALA A 71 -5.91 -5.62 -8.36
N ALA A 72 -5.10 -6.37 -9.11
CA ALA A 72 -5.26 -6.50 -10.55
C ALA A 72 -6.59 -7.20 -10.93
N ALA A 73 -6.98 -8.25 -10.21
CA ALA A 73 -8.27 -8.92 -10.41
C ALA A 73 -9.45 -7.98 -10.10
N LEU A 74 -9.37 -7.22 -9.00
CA LEU A 74 -10.38 -6.25 -8.61
C LEU A 74 -10.40 -5.04 -9.55
N ALA A 75 -9.27 -4.62 -10.09
CA ALA A 75 -9.19 -3.56 -11.10
C ALA A 75 -10.02 -3.89 -12.35
N ALA A 76 -9.98 -5.15 -12.78
CA ALA A 76 -10.75 -5.61 -13.94
C ALA A 76 -12.25 -5.74 -13.67
N SER A 77 -12.67 -5.87 -12.40
CA SER A 77 -14.08 -6.10 -12.00
C SER A 77 -14.76 -4.89 -11.38
N THR A 78 -14.05 -3.77 -11.17
CA THR A 78 -14.53 -2.51 -10.58
C THR A 78 -14.24 -1.33 -11.51
N ARG A 79 -14.87 -0.17 -11.28
CA ARG A 79 -14.77 1.00 -12.17
C ARG A 79 -14.33 2.29 -11.49
N ASN A 80 -14.73 2.50 -10.23
CA ASN A 80 -14.58 3.80 -9.56
C ASN A 80 -13.73 3.73 -8.29
N ILE A 81 -13.88 2.66 -7.51
CA ILE A 81 -13.23 2.49 -6.21
C ILE A 81 -11.71 2.41 -6.35
N ARG A 82 -10.98 3.06 -5.47
CA ARG A 82 -9.53 3.00 -5.43
C ARG A 82 -9.06 1.65 -4.89
N LEU A 83 -7.92 1.22 -5.37
CA LEU A 83 -7.30 -0.07 -5.04
C LEU A 83 -5.98 0.20 -4.33
N HIS A 84 -6.01 0.11 -3.02
CA HIS A 84 -4.86 0.41 -2.18
C HIS A 84 -4.28 -0.86 -1.56
N ALA A 85 -2.96 -0.98 -1.57
CA ALA A 85 -2.32 -1.87 -0.63
C ALA A 85 -2.55 -1.36 0.79
N GLY A 86 -2.88 -2.24 1.69
CA GLY A 86 -3.09 -1.88 3.08
C GLY A 86 -2.54 -2.93 4.04
N SER A 87 -1.25 -3.19 3.93
CA SER A 87 -0.11 -2.57 3.25
C SER A 87 0.69 -3.52 2.38
N VAL A 88 1.67 -2.99 1.66
CA VAL A 88 2.82 -3.77 1.18
C VAL A 88 3.90 -3.72 2.24
N VAL A 89 4.39 -4.87 2.68
CA VAL A 89 5.56 -4.98 3.57
C VAL A 89 6.82 -4.83 2.72
N LEU A 90 7.14 -3.59 2.40
CA LEU A 90 8.11 -3.24 1.36
C LEU A 90 9.48 -3.93 1.53
N PRO A 91 10.04 -4.07 2.76
CA PRO A 91 11.33 -4.76 2.96
C PRO A 91 11.36 -6.26 2.62
N LEU A 92 10.21 -6.89 2.41
CA LEU A 92 10.14 -8.29 1.97
C LEU A 92 10.34 -8.44 0.46
N HIS A 93 10.29 -7.33 -0.31
CA HIS A 93 10.25 -7.31 -1.75
C HIS A 93 11.42 -6.57 -2.38
N HIS A 94 11.63 -6.80 -3.65
CA HIS A 94 12.49 -5.95 -4.47
C HIS A 94 11.69 -4.71 -4.92
N PRO A 95 12.14 -3.48 -4.65
CA PRO A 95 11.35 -2.27 -4.88
C PRO A 95 10.98 -2.04 -6.35
N VAL A 96 11.84 -2.47 -7.28
CA VAL A 96 11.54 -2.41 -8.73
C VAL A 96 10.34 -3.29 -9.06
N ARG A 97 10.26 -4.53 -8.50
CA ARG A 97 9.11 -5.41 -8.72
C ARG A 97 7.81 -4.82 -8.17
N VAL A 98 7.87 -4.20 -7.00
CA VAL A 98 6.69 -3.50 -6.44
C VAL A 98 6.24 -2.36 -7.36
N ALA A 99 7.17 -1.56 -7.88
CA ALA A 99 6.83 -0.49 -8.81
C ALA A 99 6.21 -1.04 -10.11
N GLU A 100 6.76 -2.12 -10.70
CA GLU A 100 6.23 -2.77 -11.90
C GLU A 100 4.82 -3.33 -11.68
N GLU A 101 4.61 -4.09 -10.62
CA GLU A 101 3.32 -4.71 -10.30
C GLU A 101 2.23 -3.66 -10.14
N TRP A 102 2.50 -2.62 -9.37
CA TRP A 102 1.52 -1.57 -9.11
C TRP A 102 1.33 -0.62 -10.29
N SER A 103 2.31 -0.45 -11.17
CA SER A 103 2.09 0.27 -12.42
C SER A 103 1.16 -0.51 -13.38
N VAL A 104 1.22 -1.85 -13.36
CA VAL A 104 0.26 -2.70 -14.08
C VAL A 104 -1.15 -2.53 -13.49
N VAL A 105 -1.29 -2.57 -12.16
CA VAL A 105 -2.58 -2.31 -11.48
C VAL A 105 -3.11 -0.92 -11.84
N ASP A 106 -2.25 0.08 -11.86
CA ASP A 106 -2.61 1.46 -12.22
C ASP A 106 -3.17 1.55 -13.63
N ASN A 107 -2.50 0.93 -14.59
CA ASN A 107 -2.95 0.88 -15.99
C ASN A 107 -4.28 0.12 -16.16
N ILE A 108 -4.41 -1.08 -15.57
CA ILE A 108 -5.66 -1.86 -15.66
C ILE A 108 -6.82 -1.12 -15.00
N SER A 109 -6.58 -0.48 -13.87
CA SER A 109 -7.61 0.24 -13.12
C SER A 109 -7.98 1.61 -13.68
N GLY A 110 -7.21 2.14 -14.65
CA GLY A 110 -7.40 3.51 -15.15
C GLY A 110 -6.99 4.58 -14.15
N GLY A 111 -5.91 4.37 -13.39
CA GLY A 111 -5.34 5.35 -12.47
C GLY A 111 -5.96 5.32 -11.07
N ARG A 112 -6.27 4.14 -10.52
CA ARG A 112 -6.90 3.98 -9.19
C ARG A 112 -5.99 3.32 -8.14
N ALA A 113 -4.73 3.03 -8.47
CA ALA A 113 -3.79 2.42 -7.55
C ALA A 113 -3.36 3.36 -6.41
N GLY A 114 -2.99 2.80 -5.27
CA GLY A 114 -2.37 3.50 -4.14
C GLY A 114 -1.61 2.53 -3.25
N LEU A 115 -0.58 3.00 -2.56
CA LEU A 115 0.24 2.16 -1.70
C LEU A 115 0.27 2.68 -0.27
N CYS A 116 -0.11 1.83 0.68
CA CYS A 116 0.37 1.94 2.04
C CYS A 116 1.56 0.99 2.20
N VAL A 117 2.69 1.50 2.66
CA VAL A 117 3.87 0.69 2.95
C VAL A 117 3.98 0.39 4.44
N ALA A 118 4.50 -0.78 4.77
CA ALA A 118 4.82 -1.18 6.14
C ALA A 118 6.25 -1.69 6.22
N SER A 119 6.86 -1.54 7.39
CA SER A 119 8.22 -2.04 7.63
C SER A 119 8.26 -3.55 7.93
N GLY A 120 7.12 -4.14 8.27
CA GLY A 120 7.06 -5.51 8.79
C GLY A 120 7.47 -5.59 10.27
N TRP A 121 7.16 -6.71 10.90
CA TRP A 121 7.49 -6.95 12.31
C TRP A 121 7.66 -8.43 12.64
N HIS A 122 7.09 -9.32 11.84
CA HIS A 122 7.04 -10.75 12.12
C HIS A 122 8.28 -11.44 11.54
N ALA A 123 9.11 -12.01 12.39
CA ALA A 123 10.40 -12.60 11.99
C ALA A 123 10.26 -13.69 10.90
N THR A 124 9.17 -14.49 10.95
CA THR A 124 8.93 -15.55 9.97
C THR A 124 8.71 -15.00 8.56
N ASP A 125 8.06 -13.84 8.41
CA ASP A 125 7.83 -13.21 7.11
C ASP A 125 9.16 -12.84 6.45
N PHE A 126 10.16 -12.47 7.26
CA PHE A 126 11.52 -12.16 6.78
C PHE A 126 12.32 -13.38 6.30
N SER A 127 11.74 -14.58 6.31
CA SER A 127 12.30 -15.69 5.52
C SER A 127 12.37 -15.35 4.02
N LEU A 128 11.54 -14.42 3.55
CA LEU A 128 11.56 -13.90 2.17
C LEU A 128 12.73 -12.92 1.92
N ALA A 129 13.21 -12.23 2.94
CA ALA A 129 14.33 -11.27 2.86
C ALA A 129 15.10 -11.22 4.18
N PRO A 130 15.83 -12.31 4.57
CA PRO A 130 16.45 -12.43 5.90
C PRO A 130 17.42 -11.31 6.23
N HIS A 131 18.13 -10.78 5.22
CA HIS A 131 19.14 -9.73 5.36
C HIS A 131 18.55 -8.35 5.71
N HIS A 132 17.25 -8.16 5.59
CA HIS A 132 16.58 -6.91 5.98
C HIS A 132 16.08 -6.91 7.43
N PHE A 133 15.97 -8.09 8.08
CA PHE A 133 15.51 -8.16 9.46
C PHE A 133 16.45 -7.41 10.40
N GLY A 134 15.89 -6.59 11.28
CA GLY A 134 16.66 -5.70 12.17
C GLY A 134 16.92 -4.29 11.62
N ARG A 135 16.93 -4.13 10.28
CA ARG A 135 17.00 -2.83 9.59
C ARG A 135 15.76 -2.50 8.76
N HIS A 136 14.74 -3.31 8.87
CA HIS A 136 13.57 -3.27 7.98
C HIS A 136 12.87 -1.91 7.95
N ARG A 137 12.95 -1.08 9.00
CA ARG A 137 12.38 0.26 8.99
C ARG A 137 13.17 1.22 8.08
N GLU A 138 14.49 1.22 8.16
CA GLU A 138 15.34 2.02 7.28
C GLU A 138 15.19 1.56 5.82
N VAL A 139 15.27 0.24 5.61
CA VAL A 139 15.11 -0.38 4.28
C VAL A 139 13.78 0.00 3.64
N MET A 140 12.68 0.05 4.41
CA MET A 140 11.38 0.47 3.89
C MET A 140 11.44 1.87 3.27
N TYR A 141 12.08 2.83 3.92
CA TYR A 141 12.17 4.19 3.40
C TYR A 141 13.14 4.30 2.22
N GLU A 142 14.30 3.61 2.26
CA GLU A 142 15.23 3.52 1.13
C GLU A 142 14.54 2.95 -0.13
N GLN A 143 13.77 1.90 0.05
CA GLN A 143 13.01 1.28 -1.05
C GLN A 143 11.83 2.13 -1.51
N LEU A 144 11.18 2.87 -0.61
CA LEU A 144 10.11 3.80 -0.96
C LEU A 144 10.62 4.91 -1.90
N ASP A 145 11.81 5.42 -1.65
CA ASP A 145 12.44 6.42 -2.53
C ASP A 145 12.71 5.83 -3.93
N THR A 146 13.13 4.56 -3.99
CA THR A 146 13.28 3.84 -5.26
C THR A 146 11.95 3.73 -6.01
N VAL A 147 10.87 3.36 -5.33
CA VAL A 147 9.52 3.28 -5.93
C VAL A 147 9.07 4.65 -6.44
N ARG A 148 9.23 5.72 -5.65
CA ARG A 148 8.89 7.10 -6.04
C ARG A 148 9.65 7.53 -7.29
N ARG A 149 10.97 7.28 -7.32
CA ARG A 149 11.84 7.63 -8.45
C ARG A 149 11.38 6.96 -9.74
N LEU A 150 11.16 5.64 -9.69
CA LEU A 150 10.68 4.87 -10.84
C LEU A 150 9.29 5.32 -11.29
N TRP A 151 8.37 5.55 -10.35
CA TRP A 151 7.00 6.00 -10.66
C TRP A 151 6.97 7.36 -11.37
N SER A 152 7.86 8.27 -10.99
CA SER A 152 7.99 9.58 -11.62
C SER A 152 8.63 9.53 -13.03
N GLY A 153 9.00 8.33 -13.52
CA GLY A 153 9.64 8.13 -14.82
C GLY A 153 11.14 8.41 -14.83
N GLN A 154 11.74 8.69 -13.67
CA GLN A 154 13.18 8.90 -13.58
C GLN A 154 13.93 7.56 -13.72
N PRO A 155 15.08 7.54 -14.40
CA PRO A 155 15.90 6.34 -14.51
C PRO A 155 16.52 5.99 -13.16
N LEU A 156 16.63 4.68 -12.89
CA LEU A 156 17.32 4.14 -11.74
C LEU A 156 18.64 3.49 -12.21
N PRO A 157 19.81 3.96 -11.74
CA PRO A 157 21.05 3.28 -12.01
C PRO A 157 21.15 2.00 -11.17
N VAL A 158 21.48 0.90 -11.80
CA VAL A 158 21.62 -0.42 -11.16
C VAL A 158 22.77 -1.18 -11.82
N ALA A 159 23.38 -2.12 -11.09
CA ALA A 159 24.28 -3.09 -11.69
C ALA A 159 23.48 -4.18 -12.41
N ALA A 160 23.79 -4.44 -13.67
CA ALA A 160 23.23 -5.54 -14.43
C ALA A 160 23.84 -6.89 -14.00
N GLY A 161 23.29 -8.00 -14.52
CA GLY A 161 23.76 -9.35 -14.17
C GLY A 161 25.18 -9.68 -14.59
N ASP A 162 25.73 -8.95 -15.57
CA ASP A 162 27.13 -9.02 -16.01
C ASP A 162 28.08 -8.09 -15.22
N GLY A 163 27.52 -7.29 -14.30
CA GLY A 163 28.22 -6.32 -13.48
C GLY A 163 28.38 -4.94 -14.10
N GLU A 164 27.86 -4.72 -15.30
CA GLU A 164 27.87 -3.39 -15.92
C GLU A 164 26.81 -2.47 -15.30
N ASP A 165 27.13 -1.19 -15.20
CA ASP A 165 26.16 -0.18 -14.75
C ASP A 165 25.18 0.17 -15.87
N VAL A 166 23.91 0.02 -15.59
CA VAL A 166 22.80 0.35 -16.52
C VAL A 166 21.75 1.23 -15.87
N GLU A 167 21.02 1.95 -16.69
CA GLU A 167 19.85 2.69 -16.22
C GLU A 167 18.56 1.94 -16.60
N ILE A 168 17.75 1.61 -15.60
CA ILE A 168 16.42 1.02 -15.81
C ILE A 168 15.34 2.08 -15.65
N ARG A 169 14.19 1.86 -16.31
CA ARG A 169 12.98 2.68 -16.20
C ARG A 169 11.77 1.78 -15.98
N LEU A 170 10.75 2.35 -15.38
CA LEU A 170 9.50 1.64 -15.14
C LEU A 170 8.67 1.48 -16.42
N HIS A 171 8.30 0.24 -16.73
CA HIS A 171 7.37 -0.11 -17.81
C HIS A 171 6.37 -1.17 -17.32
N PRO A 172 5.05 -1.02 -17.64
CA PRO A 172 4.48 0.16 -18.32
C PRO A 172 4.61 1.42 -17.48
N ALA A 173 4.65 2.58 -18.13
CA ALA A 173 4.56 3.84 -17.39
C ALA A 173 3.18 3.93 -16.69
N PRO A 174 3.10 4.37 -15.43
CA PRO A 174 1.83 4.53 -14.73
C PRO A 174 0.98 5.64 -15.37
N LEU A 175 -0.34 5.55 -15.23
CA LEU A 175 -1.27 6.59 -15.67
C LEU A 175 -1.31 7.76 -14.69
N GLN A 176 -1.19 7.47 -13.38
CA GLN A 176 -1.13 8.51 -12.37
C GLN A 176 0.26 9.15 -12.36
N ARG A 177 0.30 10.48 -12.43
CA ARG A 177 1.56 11.23 -12.31
C ARG A 177 2.22 11.04 -10.95
N GLU A 178 1.40 10.98 -9.91
CA GLU A 178 1.81 10.78 -8.53
C GLU A 178 1.06 9.60 -7.94
N LEU A 179 1.79 8.68 -7.33
CA LEU A 179 1.20 7.56 -6.61
C LEU A 179 0.72 8.04 -5.23
N PRO A 180 -0.55 7.85 -4.86
CA PRO A 180 -0.98 8.06 -3.49
C PRO A 180 -0.21 7.13 -2.55
N LEU A 181 0.56 7.72 -1.62
CA LEU A 181 1.45 7.00 -0.72
C LEU A 181 1.05 7.21 0.74
N TYR A 182 1.05 6.11 1.46
CA TYR A 182 0.74 6.05 2.89
C TYR A 182 1.76 5.19 3.60
N VAL A 183 1.83 5.31 4.91
CA VAL A 183 2.60 4.42 5.77
C VAL A 183 1.75 3.88 6.91
N ALA A 184 1.90 2.59 7.21
CA ALA A 184 1.24 1.98 8.35
C ALA A 184 1.98 2.36 9.64
N VAL A 185 1.29 3.03 10.54
CA VAL A 185 1.82 3.52 11.82
C VAL A 185 0.83 3.16 12.93
N VAL A 186 1.31 2.76 14.08
CA VAL A 186 0.46 2.53 15.26
C VAL A 186 0.68 3.63 16.29
N GLY A 187 1.34 3.40 17.41
CA GLY A 187 1.39 4.34 18.52
C GLY A 187 2.68 5.16 18.68
N ASN A 188 3.66 5.00 17.79
CA ASN A 188 4.95 5.69 17.93
C ASN A 188 4.91 7.10 17.33
N PRO A 189 5.00 8.20 18.14
CA PRO A 189 4.95 9.57 17.66
C PRO A 189 6.01 9.91 16.60
N ASP A 190 7.21 9.32 16.67
CA ASP A 190 8.28 9.60 15.72
C ASP A 190 7.94 9.06 14.32
N SER A 191 7.18 7.97 14.25
CA SER A 191 6.69 7.45 12.98
C SER A 191 5.68 8.41 12.33
N TYR A 192 4.82 9.07 13.10
CA TYR A 192 3.91 10.11 12.59
C TYR A 192 4.68 11.33 12.10
N ARG A 193 5.69 11.80 12.87
CA ARG A 193 6.53 12.92 12.45
C ARG A 193 7.28 12.62 11.15
N ARG A 194 7.81 11.39 11.02
CA ARG A 194 8.49 10.96 9.81
C ARG A 194 7.53 10.86 8.63
N ALA A 195 6.34 10.31 8.82
CA ALA A 195 5.31 10.27 7.77
C ALA A 195 5.01 11.66 7.23
N ALA A 196 4.83 12.65 8.13
CA ALA A 196 4.60 14.04 7.72
C ALA A 196 5.79 14.65 6.98
N ALA A 197 7.03 14.41 7.45
CA ALA A 197 8.25 14.90 6.80
C ALA A 197 8.43 14.32 5.39
N GLU A 198 7.99 13.07 5.18
CA GLU A 198 8.04 12.36 3.90
C GLU A 198 6.81 12.64 3.00
N GLY A 199 5.85 13.45 3.45
CA GLY A 199 4.62 13.73 2.71
C GLY A 199 3.70 12.52 2.53
N LEU A 200 3.72 11.57 3.48
CA LEU A 200 2.91 10.35 3.45
C LEU A 200 1.60 10.53 4.21
N GLY A 201 0.52 9.94 3.67
CA GLY A 201 -0.66 9.66 4.46
C GLY A 201 -0.37 8.60 5.54
N VAL A 202 -1.19 8.55 6.57
CA VAL A 202 -1.06 7.57 7.66
C VAL A 202 -2.26 6.62 7.64
N VAL A 203 -1.97 5.32 7.68
CA VAL A 203 -2.95 4.28 7.97
C VAL A 203 -2.65 3.75 9.36
N THR A 204 -3.64 3.77 10.24
CA THR A 204 -3.49 3.38 11.65
C THR A 204 -4.73 2.66 12.15
N ASN A 205 -4.68 2.17 13.38
CA ASN A 205 -5.79 1.51 14.05
C ASN A 205 -5.88 1.92 15.54
N LEU A 206 -6.99 1.59 16.17
CA LEU A 206 -7.25 1.84 17.60
C LEU A 206 -7.15 0.57 18.46
N MET A 207 -6.50 -0.49 17.97
CA MET A 207 -6.36 -1.74 18.73
C MET A 207 -5.39 -1.60 19.91
N THR A 208 -4.37 -0.73 19.79
CA THR A 208 -3.29 -0.58 20.78
C THR A 208 -3.05 0.87 21.19
N GLN A 209 -3.92 1.80 20.79
CA GLN A 209 -3.88 3.20 21.18
C GLN A 209 -5.29 3.76 21.40
N THR A 210 -5.44 4.76 22.24
CA THR A 210 -6.70 5.46 22.46
C THR A 210 -6.93 6.54 21.40
N VAL A 211 -8.18 7.04 21.35
CA VAL A 211 -8.53 8.18 20.46
C VAL A 211 -7.74 9.42 20.83
N GLU A 212 -7.52 9.67 22.12
CA GLU A 212 -6.76 10.81 22.64
C GLU A 212 -5.28 10.70 22.22
N GLN A 213 -4.66 9.53 22.36
CA GLN A 213 -3.29 9.27 21.89
C GLN A 213 -3.16 9.47 20.39
N LEU A 214 -4.14 8.99 19.62
CA LEU A 214 -4.18 9.19 18.18
C LEU A 214 -4.30 10.69 17.84
N ALA A 215 -5.17 11.43 18.52
CA ALA A 215 -5.33 12.87 18.31
C ALA A 215 -4.02 13.65 18.60
N GLU A 216 -3.32 13.30 19.68
CA GLU A 216 -2.00 13.87 19.99
C GLU A 216 -0.97 13.56 18.90
N ASN A 217 -0.92 12.31 18.43
CA ASN A 217 -0.02 11.90 17.35
C ASN A 217 -0.32 12.64 16.03
N ILE A 218 -1.59 12.81 15.68
CA ILE A 218 -2.00 13.58 14.50
C ILE A 218 -1.62 15.06 14.66
N ALA A 219 -1.83 15.66 15.84
CA ALA A 219 -1.43 17.04 16.09
C ALA A 219 0.09 17.27 15.89
N CYS A 220 0.92 16.26 16.20
CA CYS A 220 2.36 16.31 15.93
C CYS A 220 2.71 16.37 14.43
N THR A 221 1.82 15.90 13.55
CA THR A 221 2.03 15.99 12.09
C THR A 221 1.64 17.36 11.55
N ALA A 222 0.64 18.00 12.11
CA ALA A 222 0.12 19.31 11.68
C ALA A 222 1.03 20.50 12.07
N ALA A 223 1.90 20.32 13.05
CA ALA A 223 2.78 21.39 13.58
C ALA A 223 3.95 21.79 12.65
N ARG A 224 4.06 21.22 11.45
CA ARG A 224 5.03 21.58 10.41
C ARG A 224 4.32 21.82 9.07
N GLY A 225 3.35 22.72 9.05
CA GLY A 225 2.97 23.44 7.84
C GLY A 225 4.02 24.50 7.51
N PRO A 226 4.17 24.90 6.25
CA PRO A 226 5.27 25.67 5.70
C PRO A 226 5.53 26.96 6.41
#